data_1c150669dea93e589811812200487607
#
_entry.id   1c150669dea93e589811812200487607
#
_cell.length_a   1.000
_cell.length_b   1.000
_cell.length_c   1.000
_cell.angle_alpha   90.00
_cell.angle_beta   90.00
_cell.angle_gamma   90.00
#
_symmetry.space_group_name_H-M   'P 1'
#
loop_
_entity.id
_entity.type
_entity.pdbx_description
1 polymer ?
#
loop_
_entity_poly.entity_id
_entity_poly.type
_entity_poly.pdbx_seq_one_letter_code
_entity_poly.pdbx_strand_id
1 'polypeptide(L)'
;MQSPYKPNTVHHWLAGKRLVTQNINGLDGKAGNAAYVPIHGRLDKVTVLHEQGLDVPLIDAPWEEVAAACHDLDDSASLAAILLDAFKISKKTLIPEPDVSLKPFVLLFDEYYTDLYRMSEAEDWMQDAQRVVFMGTSFSVNITSIALRTALANEAAIEVVDPQPIDLGYERIEYHRMTAAEYVSDRAG
;
A
#
# COMPACT_ATOMS: atom_id res chain seq x y z
N MET A 1 13.31 2.59 10.21
CA MET A 1 12.32 2.89 11.28
C MET A 1 11.11 1.99 11.05
N GLN A 2 10.90 0.99 11.89
CA GLN A 2 9.63 0.27 11.83
C GLN A 2 8.54 1.25 12.27
N SER A 3 7.40 1.26 11.56
CA SER A 3 6.24 2.06 11.96
C SER A 3 6.00 1.90 13.47
N PRO A 4 5.86 2.98 14.25
CA PRO A 4 5.58 2.88 15.69
C PRO A 4 4.19 2.27 15.95
N TYR A 5 3.36 2.19 14.91
CA TYR A 5 2.04 1.61 14.99
C TYR A 5 2.09 0.07 14.98
N LYS A 6 1.21 -0.52 15.76
CA LYS A 6 1.02 -1.97 15.82
C LYS A 6 -0.20 -2.37 15.00
N PRO A 7 -0.21 -3.58 14.42
CA PRO A 7 -1.42 -4.14 13.84
C PRO A 7 -2.57 -4.14 14.85
N ASN A 8 -3.76 -3.86 14.37
CA ASN A 8 -5.00 -3.95 15.15
C ASN A 8 -5.77 -5.24 14.79
N THR A 9 -6.93 -5.45 15.40
CA THR A 9 -7.79 -6.62 15.18
C THR A 9 -8.16 -6.84 13.71
N VAL A 10 -8.36 -5.77 12.93
CA VAL A 10 -8.67 -5.87 11.50
C VAL A 10 -7.50 -6.47 10.72
N HIS A 11 -6.27 -6.00 10.95
CA HIS A 11 -5.09 -6.55 10.29
C HIS A 11 -4.90 -8.04 10.62
N HIS A 12 -5.11 -8.44 11.88
CA HIS A 12 -5.00 -9.85 12.28
C HIS A 12 -6.11 -10.71 11.65
N TRP A 13 -7.33 -10.19 11.54
CA TRP A 13 -8.43 -10.89 10.89
C TRP A 13 -8.18 -11.06 9.37
N LEU A 14 -7.53 -10.09 8.74
CA LEU A 14 -7.14 -10.13 7.32
C LEU A 14 -5.95 -11.06 7.04
N ALA A 15 -5.17 -11.46 8.06
CA ALA A 15 -3.94 -12.22 7.88
C ALA A 15 -4.12 -13.57 7.16
N GLY A 16 -5.31 -14.17 7.20
CA GLY A 16 -5.64 -15.40 6.48
C GLY A 16 -6.39 -15.20 5.16
N LYS A 17 -6.45 -13.98 4.62
CA LYS A 17 -7.27 -13.63 3.46
C LYS A 17 -6.41 -13.07 2.33
N ARG A 18 -6.89 -13.23 1.07
CA ARG A 18 -6.34 -12.46 -0.06
C ARG A 18 -6.64 -10.99 0.17
N LEU A 19 -5.62 -10.18 0.29
CA LEU A 19 -5.71 -8.75 0.59
C LEU A 19 -4.89 -7.95 -0.41
N VAL A 20 -5.55 -7.05 -1.14
CA VAL A 20 -4.91 -5.98 -1.89
C VAL A 20 -5.06 -4.69 -1.08
N THR A 21 -3.95 -4.12 -0.62
CA THR A 21 -3.96 -2.92 0.22
C THR A 21 -3.30 -1.74 -0.45
N GLN A 22 -3.90 -0.57 -0.26
CA GLN A 22 -3.33 0.72 -0.67
C GLN A 22 -2.43 1.31 0.43
N ASN A 23 -2.42 0.72 1.62
CA ASN A 23 -1.60 1.15 2.73
C ASN A 23 -0.13 0.78 2.50
N ILE A 24 0.76 1.76 2.69
CA ILE A 24 2.21 1.60 2.51
C ILE A 24 2.96 1.36 3.83
N ASN A 25 2.26 1.26 4.95
CA ASN A 25 2.83 1.20 6.31
C ASN A 25 3.34 -0.20 6.71
N GLY A 26 3.04 -1.24 5.92
CA GLY A 26 3.47 -2.63 6.17
C GLY A 26 2.81 -3.33 7.37
N LEU A 27 1.72 -2.78 7.93
CA LEU A 27 1.06 -3.37 9.10
C LEU A 27 0.42 -4.73 8.82
N ASP A 28 -0.06 -4.95 7.60
CA ASP A 28 -0.64 -6.23 7.19
C ASP A 28 0.40 -7.36 7.25
N GLY A 29 1.63 -7.12 6.78
CA GLY A 29 2.74 -8.06 6.91
C GLY A 29 3.13 -8.30 8.36
N LYS A 30 3.14 -7.26 9.20
CA LYS A 30 3.40 -7.39 10.66
C LYS A 30 2.31 -8.17 11.39
N ALA A 31 1.08 -8.17 10.88
CA ALA A 31 -0.02 -8.98 11.40
C ALA A 31 0.08 -10.45 11.03
N GLY A 32 1.06 -10.85 10.22
CA GLY A 32 1.27 -12.23 9.78
C GLY A 32 0.63 -12.56 8.42
N ASN A 33 0.14 -11.57 7.66
CA ASN A 33 -0.31 -11.80 6.30
C ASN A 33 0.91 -11.89 5.36
N ALA A 34 1.35 -13.10 5.05
CA ALA A 34 2.52 -13.34 4.20
C ALA A 34 2.23 -13.11 2.70
N ALA A 35 0.95 -13.14 2.30
CA ALA A 35 0.54 -13.15 0.89
C ALA A 35 -0.16 -11.86 0.44
N TYR A 36 -0.30 -10.83 1.31
CA TYR A 36 -0.95 -9.59 0.90
C TYR A 36 -0.21 -8.86 -0.22
N VAL A 37 -0.96 -8.17 -1.08
CA VAL A 37 -0.41 -7.36 -2.17
C VAL A 37 -0.45 -5.87 -1.77
N PRO A 38 0.70 -5.25 -1.44
CA PRO A 38 0.78 -3.82 -1.19
C PRO A 38 0.86 -3.08 -2.53
N ILE A 39 -0.30 -2.87 -3.16
CA ILE A 39 -0.40 -2.36 -4.54
C ILE A 39 0.19 -0.94 -4.72
N HIS A 40 0.32 -0.17 -3.65
CA HIS A 40 0.99 1.12 -3.65
C HIS A 40 2.41 1.06 -3.06
N GLY A 41 2.94 -0.15 -2.86
CA GLY A 41 4.27 -0.37 -2.32
C GLY A 41 4.34 -0.33 -0.80
N ARG A 42 5.57 -0.16 -0.28
CA ARG A 42 5.89 -0.19 1.16
C ARG A 42 7.01 0.79 1.50
N LEU A 43 6.84 1.53 2.59
CA LEU A 43 7.83 2.50 3.07
C LEU A 43 9.12 1.87 3.64
N ASP A 44 9.08 0.60 4.04
CA ASP A 44 10.24 -0.11 4.57
C ASP A 44 11.17 -0.68 3.47
N LYS A 45 10.83 -0.45 2.20
CA LYS A 45 11.61 -0.89 1.04
C LYS A 45 11.97 0.28 0.13
N VAL A 46 13.09 0.13 -0.55
CA VAL A 46 13.54 1.01 -1.63
C VAL A 46 14.03 0.17 -2.80
N THR A 47 14.11 0.80 -3.94
CA THR A 47 14.78 0.28 -5.13
C THR A 47 15.72 1.36 -5.70
N VAL A 48 16.59 1.02 -6.63
CA VAL A 48 17.30 2.04 -7.41
C VAL A 48 16.30 2.83 -8.26
N LEU A 49 16.58 4.10 -8.49
CA LEU A 49 15.81 4.89 -9.45
C LEU A 49 15.99 4.29 -10.86
N HIS A 50 14.92 3.91 -11.52
CA HIS A 50 14.90 3.17 -12.78
C HIS A 50 13.72 3.59 -13.64
N GLU A 51 13.73 3.22 -14.90
CA GLU A 51 12.55 3.36 -15.76
C GLU A 51 11.43 2.42 -15.30
N GLN A 52 10.20 2.90 -15.35
CA GLN A 52 9.05 2.10 -14.96
C GLN A 52 8.91 0.84 -15.82
N GLY A 53 8.47 -0.24 -15.17
CA GLY A 53 8.29 -1.54 -15.84
C GLY A 53 9.52 -2.44 -15.83
N LEU A 54 10.66 -1.96 -15.34
CA LEU A 54 11.82 -2.81 -15.14
C LEU A 54 11.67 -3.63 -13.85
N ASP A 55 12.13 -4.87 -13.90
CA ASP A 55 12.24 -5.72 -12.71
C ASP A 55 13.56 -5.36 -11.99
N VAL A 56 13.44 -4.76 -10.82
CA VAL A 56 14.57 -4.32 -10.00
C VAL A 56 14.46 -4.87 -8.58
N PRO A 57 15.58 -5.19 -7.94
CA PRO A 57 15.55 -5.74 -6.59
C PRO A 57 15.06 -4.71 -5.58
N LEU A 58 14.22 -5.17 -4.65
CA LEU A 58 13.82 -4.41 -3.47
C LEU A 58 14.81 -4.69 -2.34
N ILE A 59 15.32 -3.62 -1.73
CA ILE A 59 16.18 -3.69 -0.56
C ILE A 59 15.53 -2.95 0.61
N ASP A 60 16.05 -3.16 1.82
CA ASP A 60 15.54 -2.46 2.99
C ASP A 60 15.83 -0.95 2.88
N ALA A 61 14.85 -0.15 3.24
CA ALA A 61 15.01 1.30 3.26
C ALA A 61 15.96 1.71 4.38
N PRO A 62 16.84 2.71 4.18
CA PRO A 62 17.92 3.09 5.11
C PRO A 62 17.40 3.88 6.34
N TRP A 63 16.23 3.52 6.87
CA TRP A 63 15.62 4.26 7.99
C TRP A 63 16.38 4.14 9.30
N GLU A 64 17.07 3.02 9.53
CA GLU A 64 17.89 2.83 10.73
C GLU A 64 19.12 3.75 10.69
N GLU A 65 19.76 3.90 9.53
CA GLU A 65 20.87 4.83 9.30
C GLU A 65 20.41 6.28 9.47
N VAL A 66 19.28 6.64 8.86
CA VAL A 66 18.68 7.97 9.02
C VAL A 66 18.38 8.28 10.49
N ALA A 67 17.74 7.33 11.20
CA ALA A 67 17.38 7.52 12.60
C ALA A 67 18.63 7.63 13.52
N ALA A 68 19.70 6.90 13.21
CA ALA A 68 20.94 6.96 13.98
C ALA A 68 21.70 8.29 13.76
N ALA A 69 21.59 8.86 12.56
CA ALA A 69 22.27 10.12 12.21
C ALA A 69 21.46 11.37 12.60
N CYS A 70 20.12 11.24 12.72
CA CYS A 70 19.24 12.36 13.02
C CYS A 70 19.08 12.53 14.53
N HIS A 71 19.61 13.61 15.07
CA HIS A 71 19.53 13.93 16.51
C HIS A 71 18.40 14.94 16.83
N ASP A 72 17.97 15.71 15.84
CA ASP A 72 16.88 16.68 15.97
C ASP A 72 16.01 16.63 14.69
N LEU A 73 14.76 16.24 14.85
CA LEU A 73 13.78 16.17 13.74
C LEU A 73 13.29 17.56 13.31
N ASP A 74 13.44 18.58 14.16
CA ASP A 74 13.02 19.94 13.86
C ASP A 74 14.08 20.69 13.07
N ASP A 75 15.34 20.20 13.05
CA ASP A 75 16.38 20.70 12.16
C ASP A 75 16.21 20.13 10.74
N SER A 76 15.35 20.78 9.98
CA SER A 76 15.01 20.36 8.60
C SER A 76 16.22 20.36 7.65
N ALA A 77 17.22 21.22 7.86
CA ALA A 77 18.40 21.28 7.01
C ALA A 77 19.32 20.08 7.25
N SER A 78 19.56 19.73 8.51
CA SER A 78 20.29 18.53 8.89
C SER A 78 19.61 17.27 8.42
N LEU A 79 18.28 17.15 8.65
CA LEU A 79 17.50 16.02 8.20
C LEU A 79 17.54 15.86 6.66
N ALA A 80 17.39 16.94 5.91
CA ALA A 80 17.51 16.91 4.45
C ALA A 80 18.88 16.41 4.00
N ALA A 81 19.96 16.87 4.62
CA ALA A 81 21.32 16.43 4.29
C ALA A 81 21.54 14.93 4.57
N ILE A 82 20.98 14.42 5.67
CA ILE A 82 21.02 12.99 6.03
C ILE A 82 20.21 12.16 5.02
N LEU A 83 19.01 12.61 4.63
CA LEU A 83 18.18 11.92 3.65
C LEU A 83 18.85 11.88 2.26
N LEU A 84 19.47 12.98 1.82
CA LEU A 84 20.18 13.00 0.55
C LEU A 84 21.32 11.98 0.53
N ASP A 85 22.08 11.86 1.62
CA ASP A 85 23.14 10.85 1.74
C ASP A 85 22.57 9.42 1.74
N ALA A 86 21.57 9.15 2.57
CA ALA A 86 20.95 7.83 2.72
C ALA A 86 20.32 7.35 1.41
N PHE A 87 19.72 8.25 0.63
CA PHE A 87 19.11 7.95 -0.66
C PHE A 87 20.06 8.17 -1.86
N LYS A 88 21.34 8.41 -1.62
CA LYS A 88 22.40 8.57 -2.63
C LYS A 88 22.07 9.67 -3.64
N ILE A 89 21.59 10.80 -3.17
CA ILE A 89 21.30 11.97 -3.99
C ILE A 89 22.38 13.02 -3.77
N SER A 90 22.91 13.58 -4.86
CA SER A 90 23.96 14.60 -4.79
C SER A 90 23.48 15.86 -4.07
N LYS A 91 24.18 16.26 -2.99
CA LYS A 91 23.91 17.51 -2.25
C LYS A 91 24.17 18.78 -3.07
N LYS A 92 24.93 18.67 -4.19
CA LYS A 92 25.23 19.81 -5.06
C LYS A 92 24.15 20.06 -6.09
N THR A 93 23.66 18.99 -6.72
CA THR A 93 22.66 19.08 -7.80
C THR A 93 21.23 18.94 -7.31
N LEU A 94 21.03 18.23 -6.19
CA LEU A 94 19.73 17.81 -5.67
C LEU A 94 18.91 17.01 -6.69
N ILE A 95 19.56 16.44 -7.69
CA ILE A 95 18.94 15.66 -8.76
C ILE A 95 19.27 14.19 -8.53
N PRO A 96 18.26 13.31 -8.42
CA PRO A 96 18.47 11.88 -8.37
C PRO A 96 19.04 11.36 -9.70
N GLU A 97 19.91 10.36 -9.64
CA GLU A 97 20.55 9.75 -10.81
C GLU A 97 20.00 8.34 -11.01
N PRO A 98 19.54 7.97 -12.23
CA PRO A 98 19.13 6.59 -12.55
C PRO A 98 20.26 5.61 -12.21
N ASP A 99 19.90 4.40 -11.80
CA ASP A 99 20.77 3.28 -11.42
C ASP A 99 21.71 3.55 -10.22
N VAL A 100 21.66 4.75 -9.63
CA VAL A 100 22.51 5.17 -8.49
C VAL A 100 21.66 5.54 -7.29
N SER A 101 20.77 6.51 -7.47
CA SER A 101 19.94 7.03 -6.38
C SER A 101 18.88 6.02 -5.97
N LEU A 102 18.50 6.03 -4.71
CA LEU A 102 17.44 5.17 -4.20
C LEU A 102 16.10 5.91 -4.27
N LYS A 103 15.07 5.16 -4.65
CA LYS A 103 13.67 5.59 -4.64
C LYS A 103 12.90 4.78 -3.60
N PRO A 104 12.08 5.38 -2.73
CA PRO A 104 11.14 4.63 -1.92
C PRO A 104 10.28 3.71 -2.78
N PHE A 105 10.06 2.48 -2.34
CA PHE A 105 9.15 1.55 -3.02
C PHE A 105 7.70 1.96 -2.74
N VAL A 106 7.31 3.10 -3.30
CA VAL A 106 5.96 3.67 -3.21
C VAL A 106 5.55 4.12 -4.60
N LEU A 107 4.34 3.73 -5.02
CA LEU A 107 3.74 4.18 -6.27
C LEU A 107 3.37 5.66 -6.17
N LEU A 108 3.98 6.49 -7.00
CA LEU A 108 3.70 7.92 -7.09
C LEU A 108 2.54 8.20 -8.07
N PHE A 109 1.98 9.42 -8.01
CA PHE A 109 0.78 9.77 -8.80
C PHE A 109 0.97 9.76 -10.32
N ASP A 110 2.20 9.87 -10.79
CA ASP A 110 2.60 9.85 -12.20
C ASP A 110 3.12 8.49 -12.67
N GLU A 111 3.04 7.48 -11.81
CA GLU A 111 3.48 6.11 -12.08
C GLU A 111 2.31 5.17 -12.37
N TYR A 112 2.62 4.05 -13.02
CA TYR A 112 1.65 3.00 -13.35
C TYR A 112 1.77 1.81 -12.42
N TYR A 113 0.68 1.06 -12.30
CA TYR A 113 0.72 -0.28 -11.70
C TYR A 113 1.52 -1.22 -12.62
N THR A 114 2.55 -1.84 -12.06
CA THR A 114 3.40 -2.82 -12.75
C THR A 114 3.56 -4.06 -11.88
N ASP A 115 4.22 -5.10 -12.42
CA ASP A 115 4.48 -6.32 -11.64
C ASP A 115 5.51 -6.14 -10.53
N LEU A 116 6.25 -5.03 -10.52
CA LEU A 116 7.00 -4.61 -9.35
C LEU A 116 6.08 -4.39 -8.12
N TYR A 117 4.84 -3.94 -8.35
CA TYR A 117 3.78 -3.80 -7.35
C TYR A 117 2.84 -5.01 -7.31
N ARG A 118 3.19 -6.11 -7.99
CA ARG A 118 2.40 -7.35 -8.07
C ARG A 118 1.01 -7.14 -8.67
N MET A 119 0.93 -6.31 -9.72
CA MET A 119 -0.36 -5.97 -10.35
C MET A 119 -1.03 -7.19 -10.97
N SER A 120 -0.30 -8.03 -11.73
CA SER A 120 -0.85 -9.24 -12.32
C SER A 120 -1.44 -10.18 -11.26
N GLU A 121 -0.77 -10.35 -10.13
CA GLU A 121 -1.31 -11.17 -9.03
C GLU A 121 -2.57 -10.57 -8.41
N ALA A 122 -2.62 -9.23 -8.26
CA ALA A 122 -3.83 -8.55 -7.79
C ALA A 122 -5.00 -8.74 -8.77
N GLU A 123 -4.74 -8.65 -10.08
CA GLU A 123 -5.74 -8.90 -11.12
C GLU A 123 -6.26 -10.33 -11.11
N ASP A 124 -5.36 -11.32 -10.99
CA ASP A 124 -5.74 -12.74 -10.86
C ASP A 124 -6.67 -12.96 -9.65
N TRP A 125 -6.32 -12.35 -8.50
CA TRP A 125 -7.18 -12.44 -7.31
C TRP A 125 -8.54 -11.78 -7.49
N MET A 126 -8.60 -10.65 -8.21
CA MET A 126 -9.87 -9.97 -8.52
C MET A 126 -10.72 -10.81 -9.48
N GLN A 127 -10.08 -11.46 -10.48
CA GLN A 127 -10.78 -12.33 -11.44
C GLN A 127 -11.37 -13.58 -10.78
N ASP A 128 -10.66 -14.19 -9.84
CA ASP A 128 -11.08 -15.40 -9.14
C ASP A 128 -12.09 -15.13 -8.02
N ALA A 129 -12.28 -13.86 -7.63
CA ALA A 129 -13.05 -13.53 -6.45
C ALA A 129 -14.56 -13.80 -6.64
N GLN A 130 -15.13 -14.59 -5.75
CA GLN A 130 -16.59 -14.76 -5.61
C GLN A 130 -17.22 -13.71 -4.70
N ARG A 131 -16.40 -13.07 -3.87
CA ARG A 131 -16.78 -11.97 -2.98
C ARG A 131 -15.64 -10.97 -2.87
N VAL A 132 -15.95 -9.70 -2.99
CA VAL A 132 -15.02 -8.57 -2.81
C VAL A 132 -15.56 -7.66 -1.72
N VAL A 133 -14.73 -7.37 -0.73
CA VAL A 133 -15.06 -6.45 0.37
C VAL A 133 -14.15 -5.24 0.30
N PHE A 134 -14.72 -4.08 0.06
CA PHE A 134 -14.01 -2.80 0.09
C PHE A 134 -14.11 -2.21 1.50
N MET A 135 -12.97 -1.96 2.15
CA MET A 135 -12.90 -1.40 3.50
C MET A 135 -12.17 -0.07 3.53
N GLY A 136 -12.83 1.00 4.01
CA GLY A 136 -12.21 2.31 4.24
C GLY A 136 -11.59 2.93 2.98
N THR A 137 -12.23 2.77 1.82
CA THR A 137 -11.76 3.35 0.56
C THR A 137 -12.71 4.39 0.02
N SER A 138 -12.16 5.50 -0.49
CA SER A 138 -12.92 6.58 -1.13
C SER A 138 -13.30 6.31 -2.59
N PHE A 139 -12.84 5.20 -3.17
CA PHE A 139 -12.98 4.89 -4.60
C PHE A 139 -12.38 5.94 -5.55
N SER A 140 -11.53 6.83 -5.05
CA SER A 140 -10.89 7.90 -5.84
C SER A 140 -9.66 7.45 -6.63
N VAL A 141 -9.15 6.23 -6.35
CA VAL A 141 -7.96 5.68 -6.99
C VAL A 141 -8.32 4.57 -7.99
N ASN A 142 -7.54 4.48 -9.06
CA ASN A 142 -7.85 3.61 -10.19
C ASN A 142 -7.97 2.12 -9.81
N ILE A 143 -7.17 1.62 -8.88
CA ILE A 143 -7.21 0.21 -8.48
C ILE A 143 -8.56 -0.21 -7.92
N THR A 144 -9.26 0.66 -7.18
CA THR A 144 -10.60 0.36 -6.68
C THR A 144 -11.63 0.31 -7.80
N SER A 145 -11.47 1.14 -8.83
CA SER A 145 -12.32 1.10 -10.03
C SER A 145 -12.10 -0.17 -10.85
N ILE A 146 -10.85 -0.65 -10.95
CA ILE A 146 -10.51 -1.92 -11.59
C ILE A 146 -11.18 -3.06 -10.82
N ALA A 147 -10.97 -3.14 -9.50
CA ALA A 147 -11.53 -4.18 -8.65
C ALA A 147 -13.08 -4.21 -8.70
N LEU A 148 -13.71 -3.03 -8.65
CA LEU A 148 -15.18 -2.93 -8.73
C LEU A 148 -15.71 -3.42 -10.07
N ARG A 149 -15.12 -2.97 -11.20
CA ARG A 149 -15.54 -3.41 -12.54
C ARG A 149 -15.36 -4.91 -12.74
N THR A 150 -14.26 -5.47 -12.26
CA THR A 150 -13.99 -6.91 -12.34
C THR A 150 -15.02 -7.68 -11.50
N ALA A 151 -15.28 -7.27 -10.27
CA ALA A 151 -16.27 -7.90 -9.41
C ALA A 151 -17.69 -7.86 -10.00
N LEU A 152 -18.06 -6.72 -10.62
CA LEU A 152 -19.35 -6.58 -11.32
C LEU A 152 -19.45 -7.50 -12.54
N ALA A 153 -18.38 -7.60 -13.34
CA ALA A 153 -18.33 -8.44 -14.54
C ALA A 153 -18.40 -9.94 -14.19
N ASN A 154 -17.79 -10.34 -13.08
CA ASN A 154 -17.76 -11.74 -12.61
C ASN A 154 -18.97 -12.10 -11.74
N GLU A 155 -19.91 -11.19 -11.57
CA GLU A 155 -21.09 -11.38 -10.71
C GLU A 155 -20.73 -11.71 -9.25
N ALA A 156 -19.55 -11.30 -8.77
CA ALA A 156 -19.13 -11.49 -7.40
C ALA A 156 -20.06 -10.74 -6.41
N ALA A 157 -20.18 -11.24 -5.20
CA ALA A 157 -20.80 -10.49 -4.11
C ALA A 157 -19.90 -9.29 -3.75
N ILE A 158 -20.49 -8.09 -3.64
CA ILE A 158 -19.74 -6.86 -3.38
C ILE A 158 -20.24 -6.24 -2.08
N GLU A 159 -19.33 -6.02 -1.15
CA GLU A 159 -19.60 -5.35 0.12
C GLU A 159 -18.73 -4.09 0.25
N VAL A 160 -19.30 -3.01 0.74
CA VAL A 160 -18.59 -1.75 1.05
C VAL A 160 -18.74 -1.46 2.54
N VAL A 161 -17.63 -1.42 3.24
CA VAL A 161 -17.55 -1.20 4.69
C VAL A 161 -16.90 0.15 4.95
N ASP A 162 -17.69 1.11 5.34
CA ASP A 162 -17.25 2.47 5.68
C ASP A 162 -18.32 3.14 6.55
N PRO A 163 -17.96 3.95 7.56
CA PRO A 163 -18.95 4.71 8.34
C PRO A 163 -19.83 5.65 7.49
N GLN A 164 -19.27 6.12 6.36
CA GLN A 164 -19.95 7.01 5.42
C GLN A 164 -19.70 6.55 3.97
N PRO A 165 -20.21 5.37 3.58
CA PRO A 165 -19.92 4.81 2.27
C PRO A 165 -20.46 5.67 1.15
N ILE A 166 -19.65 5.81 0.09
CA ILE A 166 -20.08 6.46 -1.16
C ILE A 166 -21.06 5.53 -1.87
N ASP A 167 -22.19 6.08 -2.31
CA ASP A 167 -23.11 5.35 -3.18
C ASP A 167 -22.50 5.20 -4.58
N LEU A 168 -22.26 3.98 -4.99
CA LEU A 168 -21.68 3.63 -6.29
C LEU A 168 -22.75 3.42 -7.38
N GLY A 169 -24.04 3.52 -7.04
CA GLY A 169 -25.14 3.46 -7.99
C GLY A 169 -25.49 2.04 -8.49
N TYR A 170 -25.07 0.99 -7.78
CA TYR A 170 -25.38 -0.42 -8.13
C TYR A 170 -26.21 -1.08 -7.04
N GLU A 171 -27.42 -1.54 -7.34
CA GLU A 171 -28.36 -2.17 -6.39
C GLU A 171 -27.82 -3.45 -5.75
N ARG A 172 -26.88 -4.14 -6.41
CA ARG A 172 -26.30 -5.40 -5.92
C ARG A 172 -25.16 -5.23 -4.91
N ILE A 173 -24.81 -3.99 -4.55
CA ILE A 173 -23.76 -3.70 -3.56
C ILE A 173 -24.38 -3.63 -2.17
N GLU A 174 -23.84 -4.42 -1.25
CA GLU A 174 -24.19 -4.36 0.16
C GLU A 174 -23.35 -3.31 0.88
N TYR A 175 -24.00 -2.30 1.49
CA TYR A 175 -23.34 -1.22 2.21
C TYR A 175 -23.44 -1.43 3.72
N HIS A 176 -22.30 -1.56 4.38
CA HIS A 176 -22.18 -1.65 5.84
C HIS A 176 -21.69 -0.30 6.38
N ARG A 177 -22.61 0.49 6.97
CA ARG A 177 -22.33 1.82 7.55
C ARG A 177 -21.71 1.67 8.95
N MET A 178 -20.50 1.15 9.00
CA MET A 178 -19.75 0.86 10.22
C MET A 178 -18.26 0.91 9.96
N THR A 179 -17.47 0.92 11.02
CA THR A 179 -16.01 0.82 10.91
C THR A 179 -15.58 -0.59 10.51
N ALA A 180 -14.38 -0.74 9.94
CA ALA A 180 -13.80 -2.06 9.66
C ALA A 180 -13.66 -2.92 10.95
N ALA A 181 -13.43 -2.29 12.10
CA ALA A 181 -13.32 -3.00 13.37
C ALA A 181 -14.66 -3.59 13.82
N GLU A 182 -15.75 -2.85 13.70
CA GLU A 182 -17.12 -3.33 13.99
C GLU A 182 -17.50 -4.47 13.04
N TYR A 183 -17.26 -4.28 11.74
CA TYR A 183 -17.51 -5.31 10.72
C TYR A 183 -16.78 -6.63 11.00
N VAL A 184 -15.53 -6.55 11.42
CA VAL A 184 -14.73 -7.73 11.78
C VAL A 184 -15.25 -8.39 13.06
N SER A 185 -15.63 -7.60 14.07
CA SER A 185 -16.16 -8.11 15.32
C SER A 185 -17.45 -8.92 15.11
N ASP A 186 -18.32 -8.44 14.25
CA ASP A 186 -19.60 -9.12 13.92
C ASP A 186 -19.38 -10.47 13.19
N ARG A 187 -18.22 -10.68 12.57
CA ARG A 187 -17.88 -11.90 11.79
C ARG A 187 -16.86 -12.81 12.46
N ALA A 188 -16.31 -12.40 13.58
CA ALA A 188 -15.34 -13.19 14.37
C ALA A 188 -15.99 -14.05 15.47
N GLY A 189 -17.35 -13.95 15.63
CA GLY A 189 -18.17 -14.68 16.59
C GLY A 189 -18.51 -16.11 16.14
#